data_822d6820f55f1af07274fc4056161ba0
#
_entry.id   822d6820f55f1af07274fc4056161ba0
#
_cell.length_a   1.000
_cell.length_b   1.000
_cell.length_c   1.000
_cell.angle_alpha   90.00
_cell.angle_beta   90.00
_cell.angle_gamma   90.00
#
_symmetry.space_group_name_H-M   'P 1'
#
loop_
_entity.id
_entity.type
_entity.pdbx_description
1 polymer ?
#
loop_
_entity_poly.entity_id
_entity_poly.type
_entity_poly.pdbx_seq_one_letter_code
_entity_poly.pdbx_strand_id
1 'polypeptide(L)'
;MGWRIRVRHSTGYRYDTPVHQSYNEVRLTPRTDSRQNVIVSRVETTPATRLYRYTDYWGTAVTAFDLHAPHKELAVVATSVVETADIQPPVATAAWPDLDEVRNRHTEMLEFTAYVGRDKELAKVSRVLRKEKTPVEAVHAAAHWVHEHLTYQPGSTGVHTSALEAWEAGKGVCQDYVHLTLLLLREAGIPARYVSGYLLPKADAEVKQTVTGESHAWVEAWTGGWWGYDPTNLIDIGQRHVWVASGRDYHDVPPLKGVYSGGTASALDVTVDMTRLA
;
A
#
# COMPACT_ATOMS: atom_id res chain seq x y z
N MET A 1 -23.33 -4.10 -7.43
CA MET A 1 -23.39 -4.27 -5.95
C MET A 1 -21.97 -4.52 -5.46
N GLY A 2 -21.57 -3.85 -4.39
CA GLY A 2 -20.25 -4.08 -3.80
C GLY A 2 -20.14 -5.45 -3.13
N TRP A 3 -18.92 -5.81 -2.73
CA TRP A 3 -18.68 -7.04 -1.98
C TRP A 3 -18.56 -6.75 -0.49
N ARG A 4 -18.93 -7.76 0.32
CA ARG A 4 -18.57 -7.78 1.73
C ARG A 4 -17.42 -8.74 1.93
N ILE A 5 -16.28 -8.21 2.38
CA ILE A 5 -15.02 -8.95 2.51
C ILE A 5 -14.60 -8.96 3.97
N ARG A 6 -14.30 -10.15 4.51
CA ARG A 6 -13.56 -10.29 5.75
C ARG A 6 -12.09 -10.43 5.43
N VAL A 7 -11.27 -9.62 6.09
CA VAL A 7 -9.81 -9.68 6.06
C VAL A 7 -9.32 -10.07 7.45
N ARG A 8 -8.43 -11.04 7.54
CA ARG A 8 -7.68 -11.39 8.74
C ARG A 8 -6.20 -11.32 8.39
N HIS A 9 -5.51 -10.33 8.93
CA HIS A 9 -4.07 -10.14 8.78
C HIS A 9 -3.40 -10.51 10.10
N SER A 10 -2.47 -11.47 10.07
CA SER A 10 -1.61 -11.84 11.18
C SER A 10 -0.18 -11.48 10.81
N THR A 11 0.49 -10.72 11.67
CA THR A 11 1.90 -10.36 11.50
C THR A 11 2.60 -10.37 12.84
N GLY A 12 3.89 -10.64 12.89
CA GLY A 12 4.62 -10.65 14.14
C GLY A 12 6.06 -11.10 14.02
N TYR A 13 6.77 -10.96 15.11
CA TYR A 13 8.18 -11.31 15.22
C TYR A 13 8.39 -12.42 16.25
N ARG A 14 9.34 -13.29 15.96
CA ARG A 14 9.98 -14.18 16.95
C ARG A 14 11.38 -13.69 17.24
N TYR A 15 11.81 -13.84 18.48
CA TYR A 15 13.09 -13.37 18.96
C TYR A 15 13.90 -14.54 19.56
N ASP A 16 15.16 -14.67 19.19
CA ASP A 16 16.05 -15.71 19.71
C ASP A 16 16.28 -15.56 21.21
N THR A 17 16.47 -14.33 21.66
CA THR A 17 16.56 -13.96 23.07
C THR A 17 15.46 -12.98 23.45
N PRO A 18 15.07 -12.90 24.74
CA PRO A 18 13.98 -12.03 25.15
C PRO A 18 14.23 -10.56 24.78
N VAL A 19 13.23 -9.92 24.21
CA VAL A 19 13.10 -8.48 24.13
C VAL A 19 12.58 -7.97 25.45
N HIS A 20 13.20 -6.94 26.02
CA HIS A 20 12.83 -6.40 27.34
C HIS A 20 11.68 -5.40 27.24
N GLN A 21 11.66 -4.61 26.17
CA GLN A 21 10.60 -3.65 25.89
C GLN A 21 10.51 -3.35 24.40
N SER A 22 9.30 -3.08 23.92
CA SER A 22 9.07 -2.64 22.54
C SER A 22 7.94 -1.61 22.46
N TYR A 23 8.06 -0.70 21.48
CA TYR A 23 7.07 0.31 21.13
C TYR A 23 6.69 0.11 19.69
N ASN A 24 5.40 -0.07 19.42
CA ASN A 24 4.93 -0.57 18.15
C ASN A 24 3.75 0.26 17.63
N GLU A 25 3.65 0.35 16.32
CA GLU A 25 2.53 0.92 15.59
C GLU A 25 2.10 -0.02 14.46
N VAL A 26 0.80 -0.19 14.31
CA VAL A 26 0.25 -0.94 13.19
C VAL A 26 -0.76 -0.11 12.40
N ARG A 27 -0.71 -0.25 11.08
CA ARG A 27 -1.63 0.31 10.10
C ARG A 27 -2.34 -0.84 9.40
N LEU A 28 -3.31 -1.43 10.13
CA LEU A 28 -4.04 -2.63 9.71
C LEU A 28 -5.57 -2.43 9.76
N THR A 29 -6.02 -1.24 10.13
CA THR A 29 -7.44 -0.89 10.18
C THR A 29 -7.83 -0.22 8.86
N PRO A 30 -8.71 -0.84 8.06
CA PRO A 30 -9.19 -0.21 6.84
C PRO A 30 -9.93 1.10 7.15
N ARG A 31 -9.89 2.04 6.23
CA ARG A 31 -10.64 3.31 6.34
C ARG A 31 -12.08 3.16 5.90
N THR A 32 -12.95 4.06 6.34
CA THR A 32 -14.27 4.29 5.75
C THR A 32 -14.24 5.54 4.88
N ASP A 33 -14.68 5.43 3.63
CA ASP A 33 -14.84 6.55 2.68
C ASP A 33 -15.99 6.26 1.71
N SER A 34 -16.07 7.00 0.61
CA SER A 34 -17.11 6.79 -0.41
C SER A 34 -16.99 5.45 -1.16
N ARG A 35 -15.82 4.79 -1.09
CA ARG A 35 -15.49 3.55 -1.81
C ARG A 35 -15.66 2.31 -0.97
N GLN A 36 -15.58 2.45 0.35
CA GLN A 36 -15.71 1.32 1.26
C GLN A 36 -16.21 1.74 2.63
N ASN A 37 -16.95 0.84 3.28
CA ASN A 37 -17.45 1.02 4.63
C ASN A 37 -16.97 -0.10 5.55
N VAL A 38 -16.33 0.25 6.66
CA VAL A 38 -15.86 -0.71 7.67
C VAL A 38 -16.99 -1.02 8.64
N ILE A 39 -17.51 -2.25 8.58
CA ILE A 39 -18.58 -2.72 9.49
C ILE A 39 -17.99 -3.01 10.87
N VAL A 40 -16.84 -3.68 10.91
CA VAL A 40 -16.11 -4.02 12.13
C VAL A 40 -14.63 -4.06 11.86
N SER A 41 -13.82 -3.60 12.82
CA SER A 41 -12.37 -3.77 12.82
C SER A 41 -11.88 -3.99 14.25
N ARG A 42 -11.03 -5.00 14.43
CA ARG A 42 -10.42 -5.37 15.70
C ARG A 42 -8.95 -5.67 15.51
N VAL A 43 -8.13 -5.15 16.39
CA VAL A 43 -6.68 -5.46 16.49
C VAL A 43 -6.45 -6.12 17.85
N GLU A 44 -5.70 -7.22 17.85
CA GLU A 44 -5.33 -8.00 19.02
C GLU A 44 -3.83 -8.24 19.01
N THR A 45 -3.20 -8.28 20.19
CA THR A 45 -1.76 -8.50 20.34
C THR A 45 -1.46 -9.69 21.23
N THR A 46 -0.38 -10.37 20.97
CA THR A 46 0.23 -11.38 21.84
C THR A 46 1.71 -11.01 22.05
N PRO A 47 2.14 -10.70 23.30
CA PRO A 47 1.36 -10.61 24.53
C PRO A 47 0.25 -9.57 24.46
N ALA A 48 -0.86 -9.81 25.21
CA ALA A 48 -1.96 -8.87 25.28
C ALA A 48 -1.52 -7.59 26.01
N THR A 49 -1.83 -6.44 25.45
CA THR A 49 -1.52 -5.13 26.04
C THR A 49 -2.59 -4.11 25.73
N ARG A 50 -2.46 -2.93 26.34
CA ARG A 50 -3.35 -1.80 26.08
C ARG A 50 -3.04 -1.23 24.71
N LEU A 51 -4.08 -0.97 23.91
CA LEU A 51 -4.01 -0.40 22.60
C LEU A 51 -4.45 1.06 22.61
N TYR A 52 -3.67 1.93 21.97
CA TYR A 52 -3.99 3.33 21.75
C TYR A 52 -4.27 3.55 20.27
N ARG A 53 -5.29 4.34 19.95
CA ARG A 53 -5.68 4.62 18.57
C ARG A 53 -5.60 6.10 18.29
N TYR A 54 -5.04 6.44 17.14
CA TYR A 54 -5.00 7.81 16.64
C TYR A 54 -5.04 7.82 15.11
N THR A 55 -5.22 8.97 14.53
CA THR A 55 -5.11 9.18 13.08
C THR A 55 -3.80 9.90 12.81
N ASP A 56 -2.98 9.36 11.90
CA ASP A 56 -1.72 9.99 11.54
C ASP A 56 -1.90 11.16 10.55
N TYR A 57 -0.79 11.78 10.18
CA TYR A 57 -0.77 12.91 9.24
C TYR A 57 -1.45 12.61 7.90
N TRP A 58 -1.34 11.38 7.42
CA TRP A 58 -1.92 10.93 6.16
C TRP A 58 -3.40 10.54 6.25
N GLY A 59 -4.00 10.66 7.43
CA GLY A 59 -5.38 10.25 7.67
C GLY A 59 -5.56 8.75 7.88
N THR A 60 -4.46 8.02 8.14
CA THR A 60 -4.49 6.58 8.39
C THR A 60 -4.79 6.30 9.87
N ALA A 61 -5.67 5.32 10.13
CA ALA A 61 -5.92 4.83 11.48
C ALA A 61 -4.74 3.99 11.97
N VAL A 62 -4.07 4.47 13.00
CA VAL A 62 -2.93 3.82 13.64
C VAL A 62 -3.35 3.24 14.99
N THR A 63 -2.93 2.01 15.26
CA THR A 63 -3.00 1.42 16.58
C THR A 63 -1.58 1.31 17.14
N ALA A 64 -1.30 2.06 18.21
CA ALA A 64 -0.02 2.04 18.92
C ALA A 64 -0.14 1.21 20.20
N PHE A 65 0.93 0.52 20.56
CA PHE A 65 1.03 -0.25 21.80
C PHE A 65 2.48 -0.46 22.21
N ASP A 66 2.66 -0.70 23.50
CA ASP A 66 3.96 -0.96 24.11
C ASP A 66 3.92 -2.24 24.97
N LEU A 67 5.06 -2.93 25.02
CA LEU A 67 5.28 -4.10 25.84
C LEU A 67 6.51 -3.85 26.73
N HIS A 68 6.31 -3.91 28.05
CA HIS A 68 7.36 -3.66 29.05
C HIS A 68 7.81 -4.94 29.76
N ALA A 69 7.12 -6.06 29.55
CA ALA A 69 7.55 -7.35 30.08
C ALA A 69 8.45 -8.08 29.09
N PRO A 70 9.46 -8.82 29.54
CA PRO A 70 10.29 -9.64 28.66
C PRO A 70 9.46 -10.64 27.85
N HIS A 71 9.67 -10.66 26.54
CA HIS A 71 8.92 -11.53 25.64
C HIS A 71 9.81 -12.05 24.50
N LYS A 72 9.49 -13.25 23.98
CA LYS A 72 10.17 -13.88 22.84
C LYS A 72 9.31 -13.89 21.56
N GLU A 73 8.10 -13.40 21.67
CA GLU A 73 7.14 -13.35 20.58
C GLU A 73 6.33 -12.06 20.65
N LEU A 74 6.12 -11.45 19.52
CA LEU A 74 5.13 -10.41 19.30
C LEU A 74 4.26 -10.85 18.13
N ALA A 75 2.97 -11.06 18.35
CA ALA A 75 2.02 -11.28 17.28
C ALA A 75 0.93 -10.21 17.33
N VAL A 76 0.53 -9.74 16.15
CA VAL A 76 -0.60 -8.82 15.95
C VAL A 76 -1.57 -9.45 14.98
N VAL A 77 -2.82 -9.54 15.35
CA VAL A 77 -3.90 -10.03 14.50
C VAL A 77 -4.93 -8.92 14.32
N ALA A 78 -5.11 -8.49 13.08
CA ALA A 78 -6.17 -7.57 12.70
C ALA A 78 -7.26 -8.31 11.94
N THR A 79 -8.50 -8.17 12.37
CA THR A 79 -9.67 -8.73 11.69
C THR A 79 -10.63 -7.60 11.36
N SER A 80 -11.01 -7.49 10.08
CA SER A 80 -11.95 -6.48 9.61
C SER A 80 -13.01 -7.09 8.70
N VAL A 81 -14.21 -6.53 8.72
CA VAL A 81 -15.26 -6.78 7.73
C VAL A 81 -15.56 -5.47 7.05
N VAL A 82 -15.40 -5.45 5.73
CA VAL A 82 -15.52 -4.25 4.91
C VAL A 82 -16.52 -4.49 3.79
N GLU A 83 -17.42 -3.55 3.59
CA GLU A 83 -18.24 -3.46 2.39
C GLU A 83 -17.52 -2.55 1.40
N THR A 84 -17.18 -3.09 0.23
CA THR A 84 -16.56 -2.33 -0.86
C THR A 84 -17.61 -1.97 -1.88
N ALA A 85 -17.50 -0.78 -2.49
CA ALA A 85 -18.37 -0.38 -3.57
C ALA A 85 -17.83 -0.90 -4.92
N ASP A 86 -18.76 -1.09 -5.86
CA ASP A 86 -18.40 -1.28 -7.26
C ASP A 86 -18.13 0.09 -7.86
N ILE A 87 -16.86 0.49 -7.86
CA ILE A 87 -16.47 1.84 -8.26
C ILE A 87 -16.17 1.85 -9.74
N GLN A 88 -16.91 2.66 -10.47
CA GLN A 88 -16.49 3.04 -11.81
C GLN A 88 -15.28 3.98 -11.67
N PRO A 89 -14.24 3.81 -12.49
CA PRO A 89 -13.13 4.77 -12.52
C PRO A 89 -13.69 6.18 -12.72
N PRO A 90 -13.18 7.19 -12.02
CA PRO A 90 -13.62 8.56 -12.25
C PRO A 90 -13.39 8.91 -13.72
N VAL A 91 -14.35 9.62 -14.30
CA VAL A 91 -14.16 10.18 -15.64
C VAL A 91 -12.89 11.05 -15.57
N ALA A 92 -11.93 10.79 -16.44
CA ALA A 92 -10.71 11.58 -16.55
C ALA A 92 -11.09 13.02 -16.90
N THR A 93 -10.95 13.92 -15.94
CA THR A 93 -11.41 15.30 -16.08
C THR A 93 -10.26 16.30 -16.20
N ALA A 94 -9.05 15.96 -15.69
CA ALA A 94 -7.92 16.86 -15.73
C ALA A 94 -7.19 16.81 -17.08
N ALA A 95 -6.91 17.99 -17.62
CA ALA A 95 -5.90 18.19 -18.65
C ALA A 95 -4.55 18.50 -17.98
N TRP A 96 -3.47 18.51 -18.77
CA TRP A 96 -2.14 18.79 -18.25
C TRP A 96 -1.99 20.17 -17.57
N PRO A 97 -2.62 21.26 -18.05
CA PRO A 97 -2.56 22.55 -17.37
C PRO A 97 -3.20 22.52 -15.95
N ASP A 98 -4.24 21.72 -15.77
CA ASP A 98 -4.93 21.61 -14.47
C ASP A 98 -3.99 21.05 -13.38
N LEU A 99 -3.00 20.22 -13.77
CA LEU A 99 -2.00 19.70 -12.84
C LEU A 99 -1.07 20.81 -12.32
N ASP A 100 -0.76 21.79 -13.15
CA ASP A 100 0.10 22.92 -12.76
C ASP A 100 -0.63 23.81 -11.73
N GLU A 101 -1.96 23.99 -11.87
CA GLU A 101 -2.79 24.73 -10.93
C GLU A 101 -2.88 24.08 -9.54
N VAL A 102 -2.91 22.74 -9.47
CA VAL A 102 -3.01 22.02 -8.20
C VAL A 102 -1.67 21.61 -7.63
N ARG A 103 -0.56 21.89 -8.29
CA ARG A 103 0.79 21.51 -7.88
C ARG A 103 1.12 21.88 -6.43
N ASN A 104 0.79 23.11 -6.03
CA ASN A 104 1.06 23.56 -4.67
C ASN A 104 0.19 22.83 -3.62
N ARG A 105 -1.02 22.43 -4.00
CA ARG A 105 -1.91 21.67 -3.10
C ARG A 105 -1.40 20.25 -2.87
N HIS A 106 -0.73 19.67 -3.83
CA HIS A 106 -0.26 18.28 -3.82
C HIS A 106 1.27 18.16 -3.86
N THR A 107 1.99 19.18 -3.36
CA THR A 107 3.46 19.22 -3.37
C THR A 107 4.08 17.96 -2.79
N GLU A 108 3.58 17.48 -1.66
CA GLU A 108 4.10 16.27 -1.00
C GLU A 108 4.00 15.01 -1.87
N MET A 109 2.97 14.94 -2.72
CA MET A 109 2.74 13.81 -3.62
C MET A 109 3.53 13.91 -4.94
N LEU A 110 4.33 14.97 -5.07
CA LEU A 110 5.32 15.20 -6.13
C LEU A 110 6.76 15.07 -5.62
N GLU A 111 6.95 14.93 -4.30
CA GLU A 111 8.28 14.85 -3.71
C GLU A 111 8.93 13.49 -3.97
N PHE A 112 10.24 13.55 -4.21
CA PHE A 112 11.09 12.36 -4.26
C PHE A 112 11.59 12.03 -2.86
N THR A 113 11.66 10.73 -2.58
CA THR A 113 12.01 10.19 -1.27
C THR A 113 13.17 9.20 -1.39
N ALA A 114 13.61 8.63 -0.28
CA ALA A 114 14.62 7.58 -0.31
C ALA A 114 14.15 6.32 -1.08
N TYR A 115 12.83 6.01 -1.04
CA TYR A 115 12.26 4.88 -1.80
C TYR A 115 11.96 5.23 -3.25
N VAL A 116 11.63 6.48 -3.52
CA VAL A 116 11.24 6.98 -4.85
C VAL A 116 12.24 8.06 -5.25
N GLY A 117 13.45 7.63 -5.56
CA GLY A 117 14.56 8.52 -5.96
C GLY A 117 14.46 8.96 -7.42
N ARG A 118 15.26 9.98 -7.78
CA ARG A 118 15.36 10.44 -9.17
C ARG A 118 16.43 9.67 -9.94
N ASP A 119 16.14 9.42 -11.22
CA ASP A 119 17.10 8.86 -12.16
C ASP A 119 17.00 9.56 -13.53
N LYS A 120 18.16 9.70 -14.21
CA LYS A 120 18.23 10.44 -15.49
C LYS A 120 17.62 9.67 -16.66
N GLU A 121 17.75 8.36 -16.69
CA GLU A 121 17.19 7.51 -17.75
C GLU A 121 15.67 7.40 -17.56
N LEU A 122 15.20 7.19 -16.35
CA LEU A 122 13.76 7.16 -16.03
C LEU A 122 13.09 8.52 -16.27
N ALA A 123 13.81 9.63 -16.08
CA ALA A 123 13.33 10.96 -16.47
C ALA A 123 13.11 11.11 -17.99
N LYS A 124 13.82 10.33 -18.83
CA LYS A 124 13.53 10.31 -20.27
C LYS A 124 12.22 9.59 -20.56
N VAL A 125 11.94 8.49 -19.87
CA VAL A 125 10.67 7.78 -19.93
C VAL A 125 9.52 8.72 -19.53
N SER A 126 9.63 9.40 -18.40
CA SER A 126 8.62 10.34 -17.91
C SER A 126 8.33 11.48 -18.88
N ARG A 127 9.36 11.95 -19.63
CA ARG A 127 9.15 12.96 -20.70
C ARG A 127 8.36 12.42 -21.89
N VAL A 128 8.41 11.11 -22.15
CA VAL A 128 7.56 10.47 -23.16
C VAL A 128 6.14 10.38 -22.63
N LEU A 129 5.94 9.94 -21.39
CA LEU A 129 4.64 9.87 -20.76
C LEU A 129 3.92 11.22 -20.73
N ARG A 130 4.66 12.33 -20.56
CA ARG A 130 4.09 13.69 -20.59
C ARG A 130 3.51 14.08 -21.97
N LYS A 131 3.76 13.31 -23.02
CA LYS A 131 3.21 13.53 -24.35
C LYS A 131 1.87 12.84 -24.59
N GLU A 132 1.42 12.00 -23.67
CA GLU A 132 0.09 11.41 -23.73
C GLU A 132 -0.97 12.51 -23.71
N LYS A 133 -2.14 12.25 -24.29
CA LYS A 133 -3.20 13.25 -24.44
C LYS A 133 -3.72 13.74 -23.09
N THR A 134 -3.80 12.83 -22.13
CA THR A 134 -4.32 13.11 -20.79
C THR A 134 -3.43 12.55 -19.70
N PRO A 135 -3.48 13.11 -18.48
CA PRO A 135 -2.79 12.53 -17.33
C PRO A 135 -3.19 11.08 -17.02
N VAL A 136 -4.44 10.68 -17.27
CA VAL A 136 -4.89 9.30 -17.08
C VAL A 136 -4.21 8.35 -18.06
N GLU A 137 -4.13 8.71 -19.32
CA GLU A 137 -3.38 7.90 -20.31
C GLU A 137 -1.92 7.75 -19.90
N ALA A 138 -1.30 8.81 -19.37
CA ALA A 138 0.06 8.75 -18.86
C ALA A 138 0.19 7.83 -17.62
N VAL A 139 -0.81 7.76 -16.74
CA VAL A 139 -0.83 6.79 -15.61
C VAL A 139 -0.85 5.36 -16.12
N HIS A 140 -1.73 5.06 -17.07
CA HIS A 140 -1.79 3.74 -17.70
C HIS A 140 -0.46 3.40 -18.39
N ALA A 141 0.06 4.31 -19.22
CA ALA A 141 1.32 4.11 -19.92
C ALA A 141 2.50 3.89 -18.96
N ALA A 142 2.55 4.62 -17.83
CA ALA A 142 3.58 4.41 -16.80
C ALA A 142 3.47 3.02 -16.17
N ALA A 143 2.26 2.58 -15.79
CA ALA A 143 2.04 1.27 -15.22
C ALA A 143 2.38 0.14 -16.18
N HIS A 144 1.98 0.25 -17.43
CA HIS A 144 2.34 -0.71 -18.49
C HIS A 144 3.84 -0.76 -18.70
N TRP A 145 4.51 0.40 -18.80
CA TRP A 145 5.95 0.45 -18.93
C TRP A 145 6.66 -0.27 -17.76
N VAL A 146 6.23 -0.01 -16.52
CA VAL A 146 6.79 -0.70 -15.34
C VAL A 146 6.55 -2.21 -15.41
N HIS A 147 5.35 -2.63 -15.80
CA HIS A 147 4.98 -4.04 -15.92
C HIS A 147 5.82 -4.78 -16.97
N GLU A 148 6.20 -4.11 -18.04
CA GLU A 148 7.06 -4.67 -19.10
C GLU A 148 8.53 -4.76 -18.69
N HIS A 149 8.97 -3.93 -17.74
CA HIS A 149 10.38 -3.81 -17.35
C HIS A 149 10.73 -4.48 -16.02
N LEU A 150 9.74 -4.89 -15.23
CA LEU A 150 9.95 -5.66 -14.01
C LEU A 150 9.35 -7.06 -14.14
N THR A 151 10.10 -8.06 -13.70
CA THR A 151 9.59 -9.42 -13.51
C THR A 151 9.06 -9.57 -12.09
N TYR A 152 7.79 -9.99 -11.94
CA TYR A 152 7.23 -10.26 -10.61
C TYR A 152 7.87 -11.50 -10.00
N GLN A 153 8.61 -11.34 -8.90
CA GLN A 153 9.32 -12.42 -8.23
C GLN A 153 9.28 -12.24 -6.72
N PRO A 154 8.42 -13.01 -6.00
CA PRO A 154 8.39 -13.01 -4.54
C PRO A 154 9.77 -13.31 -3.94
N GLY A 155 10.13 -12.60 -2.87
CA GLY A 155 11.39 -12.77 -2.17
C GLY A 155 12.63 -12.19 -2.88
N SER A 156 12.46 -11.53 -4.03
CA SER A 156 13.60 -10.89 -4.74
C SER A 156 14.01 -9.56 -4.13
N THR A 157 13.10 -8.89 -3.43
CA THR A 157 13.28 -7.58 -2.80
C THR A 157 12.80 -7.62 -1.35
N GLY A 158 13.22 -6.64 -0.56
CA GLY A 158 12.79 -6.47 0.82
C GLY A 158 12.02 -5.16 1.02
N VAL A 159 11.49 -4.97 2.22
CA VAL A 159 10.71 -3.77 2.57
C VAL A 159 11.49 -2.45 2.48
N HIS A 160 12.82 -2.51 2.42
CA HIS A 160 13.70 -1.34 2.29
C HIS A 160 14.19 -1.11 0.86
N THR A 161 13.83 -1.96 -0.09
CA THR A 161 14.23 -1.81 -1.50
C THR A 161 13.61 -0.56 -2.11
N SER A 162 14.44 0.26 -2.72
CA SER A 162 14.04 1.47 -3.44
C SER A 162 13.60 1.15 -4.88
N ALA A 163 12.90 2.10 -5.51
CA ALA A 163 12.52 2.01 -6.92
C ALA A 163 13.74 1.78 -7.84
N LEU A 164 14.87 2.42 -7.54
CA LEU A 164 16.07 2.31 -8.36
C LEU A 164 16.75 0.95 -8.23
N GLU A 165 16.84 0.41 -7.01
CA GLU A 165 17.38 -0.93 -6.79
C GLU A 165 16.52 -2.01 -7.47
N ALA A 166 15.20 -1.89 -7.41
CA ALA A 166 14.28 -2.81 -8.11
C ALA A 166 14.42 -2.67 -9.64
N TRP A 167 14.54 -1.44 -10.14
CA TRP A 167 14.78 -1.15 -11.54
C TRP A 167 16.10 -1.77 -12.06
N GLU A 168 17.20 -1.59 -11.34
CA GLU A 168 18.50 -2.18 -11.66
C GLU A 168 18.47 -3.71 -11.63
N ALA A 169 17.73 -4.29 -10.67
CA ALA A 169 17.55 -5.74 -10.56
C ALA A 169 16.61 -6.32 -11.64
N GLY A 170 15.76 -5.52 -12.27
CA GLY A 170 14.75 -5.92 -13.26
C GLY A 170 13.65 -6.83 -12.67
N LYS A 171 13.46 -6.83 -11.36
CA LYS A 171 12.50 -7.70 -10.67
C LYS A 171 12.06 -7.10 -9.36
N GLY A 172 10.86 -7.51 -8.89
CA GLY A 172 10.31 -7.01 -7.65
C GLY A 172 8.94 -7.60 -7.33
N VAL A 173 8.30 -7.02 -6.32
CA VAL A 173 6.93 -7.34 -5.91
C VAL A 173 6.03 -6.09 -6.03
N CYS A 174 4.78 -6.15 -5.61
CA CYS A 174 3.82 -5.05 -5.76
C CYS A 174 4.36 -3.70 -5.21
N GLN A 175 5.12 -3.70 -4.12
CA GLN A 175 5.77 -2.51 -3.57
C GLN A 175 6.69 -1.84 -4.59
N ASP A 176 7.50 -2.63 -5.30
CA ASP A 176 8.51 -2.14 -6.25
C ASP A 176 7.84 -1.59 -7.51
N TYR A 177 6.80 -2.28 -8.01
CA TYR A 177 5.96 -1.80 -9.12
C TYR A 177 5.35 -0.44 -8.79
N VAL A 178 4.83 -0.28 -7.58
CA VAL A 178 4.26 1.00 -7.12
C VAL A 178 5.33 2.07 -7.02
N HIS A 179 6.47 1.80 -6.36
CA HIS A 179 7.54 2.80 -6.20
C HIS A 179 8.08 3.28 -7.55
N LEU A 180 8.30 2.37 -8.50
CA LEU A 180 8.78 2.74 -9.84
C LEU A 180 7.72 3.52 -10.63
N THR A 181 6.45 3.15 -10.52
CA THR A 181 5.34 3.90 -11.13
C THR A 181 5.24 5.31 -10.52
N LEU A 182 5.35 5.45 -9.19
CA LEU A 182 5.36 6.75 -8.51
C LEU A 182 6.51 7.64 -9.00
N LEU A 183 7.71 7.08 -9.18
CA LEU A 183 8.85 7.81 -9.73
C LEU A 183 8.51 8.40 -11.10
N LEU A 184 7.99 7.58 -12.01
CA LEU A 184 7.65 8.01 -13.37
C LEU A 184 6.55 9.08 -13.36
N LEU A 185 5.51 8.91 -12.56
CA LEU A 185 4.40 9.86 -12.46
C LEU A 185 4.84 11.20 -11.88
N ARG A 186 5.61 11.20 -10.79
CA ARG A 186 6.11 12.42 -10.15
C ARG A 186 7.07 13.19 -11.05
N GLU A 187 7.95 12.50 -11.77
CA GLU A 187 8.84 13.13 -12.74
C GLU A 187 8.06 13.69 -13.95
N ALA A 188 6.93 13.07 -14.33
CA ALA A 188 6.01 13.63 -15.31
C ALA A 188 5.15 14.79 -14.78
N GLY A 189 5.21 15.09 -13.47
CA GLY A 189 4.46 16.15 -12.80
C GLY A 189 3.03 15.76 -12.43
N ILE A 190 2.72 14.46 -12.34
CA ILE A 190 1.43 13.94 -11.87
C ILE A 190 1.55 13.66 -10.37
N PRO A 191 0.78 14.36 -9.51
CA PRO A 191 0.74 14.03 -8.09
C PRO A 191 0.27 12.59 -7.88
N ALA A 192 1.08 11.78 -7.20
CA ALA A 192 0.77 10.37 -7.00
C ALA A 192 1.22 9.88 -5.63
N ARG A 193 0.41 8.99 -5.01
CA ARG A 193 0.65 8.43 -3.69
C ARG A 193 0.63 6.90 -3.70
N TYR A 194 1.37 6.34 -2.77
CA TYR A 194 1.38 4.92 -2.45
C TYR A 194 0.12 4.59 -1.66
N VAL A 195 -0.52 3.49 -1.99
CA VAL A 195 -1.61 2.92 -1.21
C VAL A 195 -1.25 1.51 -0.76
N SER A 196 -1.40 1.26 0.53
CA SER A 196 -1.29 -0.05 1.15
C SER A 196 -2.68 -0.58 1.50
N GLY A 197 -2.93 -1.85 1.21
CA GLY A 197 -4.21 -2.47 1.47
C GLY A 197 -4.19 -3.97 1.20
N TYR A 198 -5.32 -4.49 0.75
CA TYR A 198 -5.49 -5.90 0.39
C TYR A 198 -6.19 -6.04 -0.96
N LEU A 199 -5.80 -7.04 -1.70
CA LEU A 199 -6.49 -7.45 -2.92
C LEU A 199 -7.00 -8.88 -2.75
N LEU A 200 -8.32 -9.10 -2.91
CA LEU A 200 -8.85 -10.46 -3.02
C LEU A 200 -8.40 -11.04 -4.38
N PRO A 201 -7.53 -12.07 -4.39
CA PRO A 201 -6.82 -12.47 -5.60
C PRO A 201 -7.74 -12.99 -6.71
N LYS A 202 -8.82 -13.70 -6.34
CA LYS A 202 -9.75 -14.31 -7.29
C LYS A 202 -10.89 -13.34 -7.65
N ALA A 203 -11.03 -13.04 -8.93
CA ALA A 203 -12.12 -12.21 -9.45
C ALA A 203 -13.49 -12.89 -9.35
N ASP A 204 -13.49 -14.22 -9.36
CA ASP A 204 -14.65 -15.12 -9.29
C ASP A 204 -14.76 -15.84 -7.93
N ALA A 205 -14.15 -15.25 -6.87
CA ALA A 205 -14.19 -15.87 -5.54
C ALA A 205 -15.64 -16.19 -5.11
N GLU A 206 -15.87 -17.45 -4.76
CA GLU A 206 -17.17 -17.88 -4.24
C GLU A 206 -17.45 -17.29 -2.86
N VAL A 207 -18.72 -17.05 -2.57
CA VAL A 207 -19.15 -16.61 -1.26
C VAL A 207 -18.78 -17.64 -0.20
N LYS A 208 -18.17 -17.20 0.90
CA LYS A 208 -17.63 -18.00 2.02
C LYS A 208 -16.35 -18.77 1.70
N GLN A 209 -15.80 -18.68 0.50
CA GLN A 209 -14.47 -19.19 0.21
C GLN A 209 -13.42 -18.29 0.84
N THR A 210 -12.51 -18.85 1.64
CA THR A 210 -11.32 -18.15 2.15
C THR A 210 -10.16 -18.40 1.19
N VAL A 211 -9.47 -17.33 0.85
CA VAL A 211 -8.26 -17.34 0.02
C VAL A 211 -7.14 -16.75 0.86
N THR A 212 -6.05 -17.48 0.97
CA THR A 212 -4.81 -16.96 1.57
C THR A 212 -4.08 -16.15 0.51
N GLY A 213 -3.70 -14.95 0.85
CA GLY A 213 -2.98 -13.99 0.01
C GLY A 213 -1.94 -13.23 0.80
N GLU A 214 -1.55 -12.11 0.27
CA GLU A 214 -0.61 -11.17 0.87
C GLU A 214 -1.25 -9.78 0.97
N SER A 215 -0.63 -8.88 1.73
CA SER A 215 -0.92 -7.45 1.59
C SER A 215 -0.60 -7.00 0.16
N HIS A 216 -1.30 -5.99 -0.30
CA HIS A 216 -1.14 -5.50 -1.66
C HIS A 216 -0.93 -3.98 -1.67
N ALA A 217 -0.35 -3.50 -2.77
CA ALA A 217 -0.10 -2.09 -2.97
C ALA A 217 -0.50 -1.66 -4.38
N TRP A 218 -0.94 -0.40 -4.49
CA TRP A 218 -1.24 0.23 -5.78
C TRP A 218 -0.96 1.72 -5.72
N VAL A 219 -1.06 2.41 -6.85
CA VAL A 219 -0.93 3.87 -6.93
C VAL A 219 -2.29 4.54 -6.90
N GLU A 220 -2.38 5.71 -6.30
CA GLU A 220 -3.41 6.68 -6.61
C GLU A 220 -2.77 7.92 -7.21
N ALA A 221 -3.24 8.33 -8.38
CA ALA A 221 -2.82 9.53 -9.08
C ALA A 221 -3.94 10.58 -9.07
N TRP A 222 -3.57 11.86 -9.02
CA TRP A 222 -4.54 12.93 -9.14
C TRP A 222 -4.72 13.30 -10.62
N THR A 223 -5.90 13.04 -11.15
CA THR A 223 -6.26 13.25 -12.56
C THR A 223 -7.56 14.07 -12.70
N GLY A 224 -7.77 15.05 -11.79
CA GLY A 224 -9.02 15.78 -11.58
C GLY A 224 -9.72 15.34 -10.30
N GLY A 225 -9.29 14.24 -9.74
CA GLY A 225 -9.60 13.62 -8.47
C GLY A 225 -8.62 12.49 -8.21
N TRP A 226 -8.54 11.97 -6.99
CA TRP A 226 -7.71 10.81 -6.69
C TRP A 226 -8.32 9.55 -7.32
N TRP A 227 -7.57 8.92 -8.20
CA TRP A 227 -7.95 7.71 -8.91
C TRP A 227 -6.88 6.63 -8.76
N GLY A 228 -7.32 5.41 -8.45
CA GLY A 228 -6.43 4.28 -8.16
C GLY A 228 -6.23 3.36 -9.35
N TYR A 229 -4.98 2.94 -9.58
CA TYR A 229 -4.62 1.95 -10.56
C TYR A 229 -3.56 0.97 -10.00
N ASP A 230 -3.74 -0.30 -10.28
CA ASP A 230 -2.82 -1.36 -9.84
C ASP A 230 -1.79 -1.67 -10.94
N PRO A 231 -0.53 -1.21 -10.81
CA PRO A 231 0.49 -1.43 -11.83
C PRO A 231 0.99 -2.87 -11.87
N THR A 232 0.77 -3.66 -10.82
CA THR A 232 1.19 -5.06 -10.77
C THR A 232 0.29 -5.95 -11.61
N ASN A 233 -1.03 -5.70 -11.55
CA ASN A 233 -2.04 -6.51 -12.24
C ASN A 233 -2.63 -5.81 -13.48
N LEU A 234 -2.28 -4.55 -13.73
CA LEU A 234 -2.81 -3.70 -14.80
C LEU A 234 -4.34 -3.60 -14.78
N ILE A 235 -4.91 -3.35 -13.59
CA ILE A 235 -6.35 -3.23 -13.38
C ILE A 235 -6.70 -1.96 -12.62
N ASP A 236 -7.91 -1.47 -12.85
CA ASP A 236 -8.53 -0.43 -12.04
C ASP A 236 -8.83 -0.94 -10.63
N ILE A 237 -8.78 -0.02 -9.66
CA ILE A 237 -9.17 -0.32 -8.30
C ILE A 237 -10.70 -0.48 -8.24
N GLY A 238 -11.16 -1.61 -7.71
CA GLY A 238 -12.57 -1.97 -7.64
C GLY A 238 -12.91 -2.73 -6.36
N GLN A 239 -14.05 -3.38 -6.37
CA GLN A 239 -14.65 -4.05 -5.20
C GLN A 239 -13.77 -5.13 -4.55
N ARG A 240 -12.71 -5.61 -5.22
CA ARG A 240 -11.75 -6.58 -4.67
C ARG A 240 -10.65 -5.94 -3.81
N HIS A 241 -10.51 -4.62 -3.89
CA HIS A 241 -9.48 -3.88 -3.18
C HIS A 241 -10.03 -3.32 -1.86
N VAL A 242 -9.30 -3.59 -0.79
CA VAL A 242 -9.59 -3.02 0.54
C VAL A 242 -8.47 -2.05 0.89
N TRP A 243 -8.76 -0.77 0.95
CA TRP A 243 -7.84 0.31 1.22
C TRP A 243 -7.58 0.44 2.73
N VAL A 244 -6.32 0.51 3.14
CA VAL A 244 -5.91 0.66 4.54
C VAL A 244 -5.22 1.98 4.80
N ALA A 245 -4.13 2.26 4.10
CA ALA A 245 -3.27 3.42 4.34
C ALA A 245 -2.79 4.04 3.02
N SER A 246 -2.46 5.32 3.03
CA SER A 246 -1.77 5.96 1.92
C SER A 246 -0.72 6.96 2.41
N GLY A 247 0.30 7.21 1.59
CA GLY A 247 1.36 8.13 1.88
C GLY A 247 2.24 8.37 0.65
N ARG A 248 3.40 8.97 0.83
CA ARG A 248 4.32 9.24 -0.28
C ARG A 248 4.95 7.96 -0.82
N ASP A 249 5.23 7.00 0.06
CA ASP A 249 5.84 5.71 -0.25
C ASP A 249 5.56 4.70 0.89
N TYR A 250 6.20 3.53 0.84
CA TYR A 250 6.05 2.49 1.86
C TYR A 250 6.43 2.97 3.28
N HIS A 251 7.36 3.92 3.44
CA HIS A 251 7.80 4.40 4.75
C HIS A 251 6.65 5.05 5.55
N ASP A 252 5.72 5.69 4.87
CA ASP A 252 4.57 6.35 5.51
C ASP A 252 3.47 5.34 5.93
N VAL A 253 3.45 4.13 5.36
CA VAL A 253 2.34 3.17 5.47
C VAL A 253 2.69 1.75 5.93
N PRO A 254 3.81 1.50 6.65
CA PRO A 254 4.18 0.12 6.98
C PRO A 254 3.08 -0.53 7.84
N PRO A 255 2.68 -1.78 7.53
CA PRO A 255 1.67 -2.50 8.30
C PRO A 255 2.03 -2.68 9.78
N LEU A 256 3.30 -2.94 10.06
CA LEU A 256 3.87 -3.01 11.41
C LEU A 256 5.21 -2.29 11.43
N LYS A 257 5.37 -1.37 12.36
CA LYS A 257 6.61 -0.63 12.63
C LYS A 257 6.85 -0.60 14.13
N GLY A 258 8.09 -0.80 14.57
CA GLY A 258 8.40 -0.74 15.97
C GLY A 258 9.88 -0.57 16.25
N VAL A 259 10.18 -0.21 17.48
CA VAL A 259 11.53 -0.21 18.05
C VAL A 259 11.51 -1.08 19.31
N TYR A 260 12.58 -1.81 19.54
CA TYR A 260 12.69 -2.68 20.70
C TYR A 260 14.09 -2.66 21.29
N SER A 261 14.21 -3.06 22.53
CA SER A 261 15.51 -3.19 23.21
C SER A 261 15.72 -4.61 23.76
N GLY A 262 16.95 -5.08 23.63
CA GLY A 262 17.29 -6.49 23.89
C GLY A 262 16.82 -7.39 22.76
N GLY A 263 17.22 -8.65 22.81
CA GLY A 263 16.81 -9.64 21.82
C GLY A 263 17.39 -9.42 20.42
N THR A 264 17.21 -10.43 19.59
CA THR A 264 17.48 -10.39 18.14
C THR A 264 16.27 -10.99 17.43
N ALA A 265 15.69 -10.27 16.49
CA ALA A 265 14.58 -10.80 15.68
C ALA A 265 15.09 -11.91 14.77
N SER A 266 14.47 -13.09 14.83
CA SER A 266 14.84 -14.28 14.05
C SER A 266 13.89 -14.58 12.92
N ALA A 267 12.62 -14.17 13.02
CA ALA A 267 11.63 -14.38 11.98
C ALA A 267 10.56 -13.29 12.02
N LEU A 268 10.05 -12.96 10.82
CA LEU A 268 8.83 -12.20 10.62
C LEU A 268 7.82 -13.11 9.91
N ASP A 269 6.70 -13.36 10.56
CA ASP A 269 5.61 -14.15 9.98
C ASP A 269 4.48 -13.21 9.55
N VAL A 270 4.04 -13.32 8.30
CA VAL A 270 2.89 -12.56 7.76
C VAL A 270 1.93 -13.52 7.07
N THR A 271 0.66 -13.41 7.41
CA THR A 271 -0.42 -14.18 6.75
C THR A 271 -1.64 -13.27 6.58
N VAL A 272 -2.23 -13.31 5.40
CA VAL A 272 -3.47 -12.59 5.10
C VAL A 272 -4.50 -13.58 4.57
N ASP A 273 -5.60 -13.72 5.29
CA ASP A 273 -6.75 -14.51 4.85
C ASP A 273 -7.89 -13.59 4.47
N MET A 274 -8.44 -13.76 3.29
CA MET A 274 -9.56 -12.98 2.78
C MET A 274 -10.73 -13.90 2.45
N THR A 275 -11.94 -13.50 2.88
CA THR A 275 -13.16 -14.26 2.62
C THR A 275 -14.23 -13.32 2.07
N ARG A 276 -14.76 -13.62 0.88
CA ARG A 276 -15.95 -12.94 0.39
C ARG A 276 -17.16 -13.45 1.17
N LEU A 277 -17.91 -12.54 1.83
CA LEU A 277 -19.07 -12.88 2.66
C LEU A 277 -20.40 -12.69 1.90
N ALA A 278 -20.42 -11.76 0.95
CA ALA A 278 -21.56 -11.49 0.06
C ALA A 278 -21.07 -10.82 -1.23
#